data_5e75ffda9ac182b395e0ecff8864aa25
#
_entry.id   5e75ffda9ac182b395e0ecff8864aa25
#
_cell.length_a   1.000
_cell.length_b   1.000
_cell.length_c   1.000
_cell.angle_alpha   90.00
_cell.angle_beta   90.00
_cell.angle_gamma   90.00
#
_symmetry.space_group_name_H-M   'P 1'
#
loop_
_entity.id
_entity.type
_entity.pdbx_description
1 polymer ?
#
loop_
_entity_poly.entity_id
_entity_poly.type
_entity_poly.pdbx_seq_one_letter_code
_entity_poly.pdbx_strand_id
1 'polypeptide(L)'
;MRQAGRYLPEYKKIRAQAGDFMSLCKNTQLACEVPLQPLRRYPLDAAILFSDILTIPDAMGLGVYFTTGEGPKFHFPIRLKADVDKLPIPDPEQELRYVMDFALFEKNWQARCL
;
A
#
# COMPACT_ATOMS: atom_id res chain seq x y z
N MET A 1 3.82 0.54 17.59
CA MET A 1 5.17 0.76 17.03
C MET A 1 5.03 1.43 15.66
N ARG A 2 5.85 2.41 15.34
CA ARG A 2 5.85 3.06 14.01
C ARG A 2 7.11 2.68 13.24
N GLN A 3 6.95 2.07 12.10
CA GLN A 3 8.06 1.78 11.17
C GLN A 3 8.03 2.78 10.01
N ALA A 4 8.20 4.07 10.32
CA ALA A 4 8.12 5.14 9.33
C ALA A 4 9.38 5.17 8.45
N GLY A 5 9.35 4.44 7.34
CA GLY A 5 10.46 4.37 6.37
C GLY A 5 10.57 5.54 5.40
N ARG A 6 9.65 6.53 5.41
CA ARG A 6 9.59 7.62 4.41
C ARG A 6 10.84 8.49 4.33
N TYR A 7 11.65 8.55 5.39
CA TYR A 7 12.91 9.31 5.41
C TYR A 7 14.07 8.55 4.78
N LEU A 8 13.96 7.23 4.67
CA LEU A 8 15.04 6.38 4.19
C LEU A 8 15.33 6.69 2.72
N PRO A 9 16.62 6.84 2.34
CA PRO A 9 16.99 7.07 0.95
C PRO A 9 16.55 5.93 0.05
N GLU A 10 16.52 4.70 0.54
CA GLU A 10 16.01 3.51 -0.16
C GLU A 10 14.53 3.65 -0.50
N TYR A 11 13.73 4.11 0.44
CA TYR A 11 12.30 4.37 0.18
C TYR A 11 12.11 5.42 -0.92
N LYS A 12 12.88 6.50 -0.88
CA LYS A 12 12.81 7.56 -1.90
C LYS A 12 13.13 7.02 -3.31
N LYS A 13 14.10 6.11 -3.42
CA LYS A 13 14.43 5.44 -4.69
C LYS A 13 13.28 4.59 -5.20
N ILE A 14 12.71 3.74 -4.34
CA ILE A 14 11.57 2.89 -4.70
C ILE A 14 10.35 3.72 -5.05
N ARG A 15 10.08 4.77 -4.29
CA ARG A 15 8.96 5.69 -4.56
C ARG A 15 9.10 6.39 -5.92
N ALA A 16 10.32 6.81 -6.28
CA ALA A 16 10.61 7.39 -7.58
C ALA A 16 10.48 6.37 -8.72
N GLN A 17 10.92 5.13 -8.49
CA GLN A 17 10.80 4.03 -9.45
C GLN A 17 9.34 3.66 -9.72
N ALA A 18 8.50 3.68 -8.71
CA ALA A 18 7.07 3.38 -8.84
C ALA A 18 6.27 4.49 -9.57
N GLY A 19 6.79 5.73 -9.60
CA GLY A 19 6.13 6.88 -10.20
C GLY A 19 5.13 7.54 -9.23
N ASP A 20 4.03 6.87 -8.91
CA ASP A 20 3.04 7.36 -7.94
C ASP A 20 2.83 6.40 -6.76
N PHE A 21 2.06 6.84 -5.76
CA PHE A 21 1.88 6.08 -4.52
C PHE A 21 1.00 4.84 -4.71
N MET A 22 -0.05 4.93 -5.50
CA MET A 22 -0.92 3.78 -5.75
C MET A 22 -0.22 2.72 -6.60
N SER A 23 0.61 3.14 -7.55
CA SER A 23 1.47 2.22 -8.31
C SER A 23 2.46 1.49 -7.41
N LEU A 24 3.02 2.17 -6.38
CA LEU A 24 3.84 1.51 -5.37
C LEU A 24 3.04 0.47 -4.58
N CYS A 25 1.84 0.82 -4.11
CA CYS A 25 0.98 -0.10 -3.35
C CYS A 25 0.54 -1.32 -4.15
N LYS A 26 0.27 -1.14 -5.45
CA LYS A 26 -0.20 -2.21 -6.35
C LYS A 26 0.92 -3.08 -6.90
N ASN A 27 2.17 -2.66 -6.78
CA ASN A 27 3.33 -3.45 -7.19
C ASN A 27 3.83 -4.29 -6.01
N THR A 28 3.50 -5.58 -5.99
CA THR A 28 3.84 -6.51 -4.90
C THR A 28 5.32 -6.52 -4.56
N GLN A 29 6.22 -6.50 -5.54
CA GLN A 29 7.67 -6.54 -5.31
C GLN A 29 8.17 -5.26 -4.64
N LEU A 30 7.79 -4.09 -5.15
CA LEU A 30 8.18 -2.80 -4.58
C LEU A 30 7.55 -2.58 -3.21
N ALA A 31 6.28 -2.99 -3.03
CA ALA A 31 5.59 -2.92 -1.75
C ALA A 31 6.27 -3.80 -0.69
N CYS A 32 6.74 -5.00 -1.05
CA CYS A 32 7.48 -5.89 -0.15
C CYS A 32 8.82 -5.30 0.28
N GLU A 33 9.50 -4.60 -0.61
CA GLU A 33 10.80 -4.00 -0.28
C GLU A 33 10.68 -2.89 0.78
N VAL A 34 9.57 -2.16 0.83
CA VAL A 34 9.36 -1.05 1.76
C VAL A 34 9.51 -1.44 3.24
N PRO A 35 8.82 -2.46 3.78
CA PRO A 35 8.97 -2.86 5.18
C PRO A 35 10.32 -3.53 5.47
N LEU A 36 10.99 -4.09 4.47
CA LEU A 36 12.29 -4.72 4.65
C LEU A 36 13.42 -3.70 4.86
N GLN A 37 13.30 -2.49 4.35
CA GLN A 37 14.31 -1.44 4.49
C GLN A 37 14.62 -1.10 5.96
N PRO A 38 13.63 -0.78 6.81
CA PRO A 38 13.90 -0.54 8.23
C PRO A 38 14.40 -1.78 8.96
N LEU A 39 13.96 -2.99 8.59
CA LEU A 39 14.44 -4.24 9.20
C LEU A 39 15.92 -4.49 8.93
N ARG A 40 16.41 -4.14 7.75
CA ARG A 40 17.84 -4.25 7.41
C ARG A 40 18.72 -3.23 8.15
N ARG A 41 18.14 -2.11 8.57
CA ARG A 41 18.87 -1.03 9.25
C ARG A 41 18.83 -1.12 10.75
N TYR A 42 17.77 -1.65 11.31
CA TYR A 42 17.50 -1.62 12.74
C TYR A 42 17.14 -3.02 13.25
N PRO A 43 17.59 -3.40 14.44
CA PRO A 43 17.21 -4.67 15.07
C PRO A 43 15.75 -4.60 15.56
N LEU A 44 14.82 -4.80 14.66
CA LEU A 44 13.39 -4.79 14.94
C LEU A 44 12.87 -6.22 15.06
N ASP A 45 12.03 -6.48 16.06
CA ASP A 45 11.47 -7.80 16.35
C ASP A 45 10.29 -8.17 15.43
N ALA A 46 9.72 -7.21 14.71
CA ALA A 46 8.57 -7.41 13.84
C ALA A 46 8.55 -6.45 12.66
N ALA A 47 7.93 -6.88 11.57
CA ALA A 47 7.62 -6.06 10.40
C ALA A 47 6.15 -5.65 10.39
N ILE A 48 5.87 -4.47 9.83
CA ILE A 48 4.51 -4.03 9.54
C ILE A 48 4.26 -4.30 8.06
N LEU A 49 3.19 -5.04 7.75
CA LEU A 49 2.73 -5.24 6.39
C LEU A 49 2.45 -3.88 5.74
N PHE A 50 3.12 -3.60 4.63
CA PHE A 50 2.90 -2.37 3.90
C PHE A 50 1.61 -2.46 3.09
N SER A 51 0.63 -1.72 3.51
CA SER A 51 -0.61 -1.46 2.78
C SER A 51 -1.11 -0.07 3.14
N ASP A 52 -2.07 0.43 2.40
CA ASP A 52 -2.67 1.75 2.65
C ASP A 52 -4.18 1.61 2.82
N ILE A 53 -4.74 2.46 3.67
CA ILE A 53 -6.20 2.51 3.91
C ILE A 53 -6.99 2.89 2.65
N LEU A 54 -6.33 3.47 1.65
CA LEU A 54 -6.94 3.91 0.39
C LEU A 54 -7.12 2.78 -0.61
N THR A 55 -6.53 1.61 -0.38
CA THR A 55 -6.67 0.46 -1.27
C THR A 55 -8.13 -0.02 -1.37
N ILE A 56 -8.86 0.01 -0.26
CA ILE A 56 -10.28 -0.37 -0.24
C ILE A 56 -11.14 0.67 -0.96
N PRO A 57 -11.09 1.98 -0.65
CA PRO A 57 -11.81 2.99 -1.41
C PRO A 57 -11.50 2.98 -2.91
N ASP A 58 -10.25 2.71 -3.30
CA ASP A 58 -9.87 2.58 -4.71
C ASP A 58 -10.54 1.38 -5.37
N ALA A 59 -10.53 0.21 -4.71
CA ALA A 59 -11.23 -0.99 -5.15
C ALA A 59 -12.76 -0.80 -5.24
N MET A 60 -13.33 0.06 -4.39
CA MET A 60 -14.74 0.46 -4.43
C MET A 60 -15.06 1.46 -5.56
N GLY A 61 -14.08 1.82 -6.38
CA GLY A 61 -14.30 2.68 -7.54
C GLY A 61 -14.36 4.18 -7.23
N LEU A 62 -13.92 4.64 -6.05
CA LEU A 62 -13.90 6.06 -5.71
C LEU A 62 -12.82 6.85 -6.47
N GLY A 63 -11.89 6.18 -7.14
CA GLY A 63 -10.86 6.79 -7.98
C GLY A 63 -9.90 7.66 -7.16
N VAL A 64 -8.99 7.01 -6.45
CA VAL A 64 -7.98 7.68 -5.63
C VAL A 64 -6.88 8.29 -6.51
N TYR A 65 -6.55 9.56 -6.28
CA TYR A 65 -5.42 10.22 -6.94
C TYR A 65 -4.68 11.15 -5.97
N PHE A 66 -3.44 11.48 -6.33
CA PHE A 66 -2.58 12.34 -5.52
C PHE A 66 -2.16 13.58 -6.32
N THR A 67 -2.27 14.74 -5.69
CA THR A 67 -1.76 16.00 -6.21
C THR A 67 -0.46 16.35 -5.47
N THR A 68 0.52 16.89 -6.19
CA THR A 68 1.80 17.28 -5.59
C THR A 68 1.60 18.32 -4.47
N GLY A 69 2.12 18.00 -3.28
CA GLY A 69 2.00 18.88 -2.10
C GLY A 69 0.67 18.81 -1.37
N GLU A 70 -0.29 18.04 -1.87
CA GLU A 70 -1.59 17.80 -1.24
C GLU A 70 -1.76 16.33 -0.85
N GLY A 71 -2.74 16.04 -0.02
CA GLY A 71 -3.10 14.68 0.36
C GLY A 71 -3.85 13.93 -0.76
N PRO A 72 -4.30 12.69 -0.48
CA PRO A 72 -5.12 11.93 -1.41
C PRO A 72 -6.45 12.63 -1.68
N LYS A 73 -6.91 12.54 -2.92
CA LYS A 73 -8.21 13.02 -3.37
C LYS A 73 -8.97 11.91 -4.08
N PHE A 74 -10.27 12.09 -4.21
CA PHE A 74 -11.17 11.16 -4.86
C PHE A 74 -11.88 11.83 -6.04
N HIS A 75 -11.96 11.14 -7.16
CA HIS A 75 -12.77 11.59 -8.29
C HIS A 75 -14.27 11.57 -7.96
N PHE A 76 -14.69 10.58 -7.17
CA PHE A 76 -16.08 10.34 -6.78
C PHE A 76 -16.23 10.34 -5.25
N PRO A 77 -16.13 11.51 -4.58
CA PRO A 77 -16.26 11.57 -3.12
C PRO A 77 -17.70 11.30 -2.69
N ILE A 78 -17.88 10.51 -1.65
CA ILE A 78 -19.18 10.22 -1.04
C ILE A 78 -19.65 11.45 -0.26
N ARG A 79 -20.84 11.95 -0.57
CA ARG A 79 -21.43 13.13 0.09
C ARG A 79 -22.83 12.88 0.62
N LEU A 80 -23.56 11.95 0.05
CA LEU A 80 -24.95 11.66 0.37
C LEU A 80 -25.12 10.17 0.68
N LYS A 81 -26.20 9.85 1.41
CA LYS A 81 -26.56 8.45 1.67
C LYS A 81 -26.75 7.65 0.36
N ALA A 82 -27.33 8.28 -0.65
CA ALA A 82 -27.52 7.66 -1.96
C ALA A 82 -26.20 7.28 -2.65
N ASP A 83 -25.10 7.95 -2.33
CA ASP A 83 -23.76 7.60 -2.86
C ASP A 83 -23.27 6.31 -2.17
N VAL A 84 -23.53 6.16 -0.87
CA VAL A 84 -23.21 4.93 -0.12
C VAL A 84 -23.97 3.73 -0.67
N ASP A 85 -25.25 3.90 -0.94
CA ASP A 85 -26.14 2.84 -1.43
C ASP A 85 -25.72 2.32 -2.83
N LYS A 86 -24.93 3.10 -3.57
CA LYS A 86 -24.39 2.75 -4.90
C LYS A 86 -22.99 2.15 -4.86
N LEU A 87 -22.32 2.14 -3.71
CA LEU A 87 -20.97 1.63 -3.63
C LEU A 87 -20.95 0.12 -3.92
N PRO A 88 -20.10 -0.33 -4.82
CA PRO A 88 -19.90 -1.75 -5.01
C PRO A 88 -19.17 -2.36 -3.81
N ILE A 89 -19.47 -3.61 -3.51
CA ILE A 89 -18.66 -4.42 -2.59
C ILE A 89 -17.63 -5.14 -3.47
N PRO A 90 -16.35 -4.74 -3.43
CA PRO A 90 -15.33 -5.34 -4.27
C PRO A 90 -15.06 -6.78 -3.82
N ASP A 91 -14.78 -7.65 -4.77
CA ASP A 91 -14.25 -8.98 -4.47
C ASP A 91 -12.77 -8.83 -4.05
N PRO A 92 -12.41 -9.12 -2.79
CA PRO A 92 -11.06 -8.94 -2.31
C PRO A 92 -10.05 -9.86 -3.01
N GLU A 93 -10.47 -11.04 -3.48
CA GLU A 93 -9.62 -11.97 -4.22
C GLU A 93 -9.22 -11.44 -5.60
N GLN A 94 -10.05 -10.59 -6.20
CA GLN A 94 -9.77 -9.99 -7.50
C GLN A 94 -9.14 -8.61 -7.35
N GLU A 95 -9.78 -7.73 -6.60
CA GLU A 95 -9.41 -6.30 -6.55
C GLU A 95 -8.25 -6.00 -5.59
N LEU A 96 -8.07 -6.82 -4.55
CA LEU A 96 -7.03 -6.63 -3.52
C LEU A 96 -6.00 -7.77 -3.50
N ARG A 97 -5.96 -8.60 -4.53
CA ARG A 97 -5.05 -9.74 -4.64
C ARG A 97 -3.59 -9.36 -4.38
N TYR A 98 -3.16 -8.21 -4.88
CA TYR A 98 -1.81 -7.70 -4.68
C TYR A 98 -1.43 -7.51 -3.21
N VAL A 99 -2.39 -7.22 -2.33
CA VAL A 99 -2.16 -7.12 -0.87
C VAL A 99 -1.96 -8.51 -0.27
N MET A 100 -2.71 -9.52 -0.74
CA MET A 100 -2.58 -10.91 -0.28
C MET A 100 -1.26 -11.52 -0.76
N ASP A 101 -0.89 -11.29 -2.02
CA ASP A 101 0.36 -11.76 -2.60
C ASP A 101 1.57 -11.17 -1.88
N PHE A 102 1.47 -9.92 -1.40
CA PHE A 102 2.47 -9.31 -0.55
C PHE A 102 2.67 -10.10 0.76
N ALA A 103 1.59 -10.46 1.46
CA ALA A 103 1.66 -11.22 2.71
C ALA A 103 2.31 -12.61 2.49
N LEU A 104 2.03 -13.26 1.37
CA LEU A 104 2.64 -14.54 1.00
C LEU A 104 4.13 -14.40 0.68
N PHE A 105 4.52 -13.33 0.02
CA PHE A 105 5.92 -13.05 -0.31
C PHE A 105 6.75 -12.80 0.95
N GLU A 106 6.23 -12.03 1.89
CA GLU A 106 6.90 -11.74 3.17
C GLU A 106 7.11 -13.01 4.00
N LYS A 107 6.13 -13.91 4.05
CA LYS A 107 6.24 -15.20 4.72
C LYS A 107 7.37 -16.07 4.14
N ASN A 108 7.51 -16.09 2.83
CA ASN A 108 8.57 -16.83 2.14
C ASN A 108 9.96 -16.20 2.36
N TRP A 109 10.02 -14.87 2.57
CA TRP A 109 11.27 -14.17 2.84
C TRP A 109 11.77 -14.45 4.26
N GLN A 110 10.91 -14.46 5.27
CA GLN A 110 11.28 -14.84 6.65
C GLN A 110 11.87 -16.24 6.71
N ALA A 111 11.33 -17.19 5.95
CA ALA A 111 11.85 -18.54 5.86
C ALA A 111 13.25 -18.65 5.22
N ARG A 112 13.75 -17.63 4.54
CA ARG A 112 15.07 -17.59 3.91
C ARG A 112 16.13 -16.85 4.73
N CYS A 113 15.72 -16.12 5.76
CA CYS A 113 16.60 -15.31 6.61
C CYS A 113 16.82 -15.90 8.00
N LEU A 114 16.23 -17.05 8.30
CA LEU A 114 16.49 -17.89 9.46
C LEU A 114 17.32 -19.11 9.05
#